data_9ac264738ab6437d11f81b4b686853d0
#
_entry.id   9ac264738ab6437d11f81b4b686853d0
#
_cell.length_a   1.000
_cell.length_b   1.000
_cell.length_c   1.000
_cell.angle_alpha   90.00
_cell.angle_beta   90.00
_cell.angle_gamma   90.00
#
_symmetry.space_group_name_H-M   'P 1'
#
loop_
_entity.id
_entity.type
_entity.pdbx_description
1 polymer ?
#
loop_
_entity_poly.entity_id
_entity_poly.type
_entity_poly.pdbx_seq_one_letter_code
_entity_poly.pdbx_strand_id
1 'polypeptide(L)'
;RLVVIPPPLLVDAMREGQIDGFCVGEPWNSLAVSVGVGCIALPTTAIWRLSPEKVLGCRLEWAQRHPDRVQALVRSLYKAALWCEQPEHHSELARLLSEPRFVGAPAEILLRGLSNRLCLQRGEEPQGLPGFYLPAEQSATFPWVSHALWFYSQMVRWGQVAFHPEHVAQVRATYRPDLYRLALAELTNMPAEDAKVEALFDGVRFDPDDLPAYLQLLARR
;
A
#
# COMPACT_ATOMS: atom_id res chain seq x y z
N ARG A 1 -4.47 -12.70 -20.14
CA ARG A 1 -4.94 -11.36 -20.52
C ARG A 1 -5.22 -10.56 -19.25
N LEU A 2 -4.78 -9.28 -19.20
CA LEU A 2 -5.13 -8.35 -18.13
C LEU A 2 -6.34 -7.51 -18.55
N VAL A 3 -7.27 -7.30 -17.62
CA VAL A 3 -8.43 -6.43 -17.76
C VAL A 3 -8.56 -5.52 -16.55
N VAL A 4 -9.13 -4.34 -16.72
CA VAL A 4 -9.36 -3.38 -15.64
C VAL A 4 -10.84 -3.43 -15.26
N ILE A 5 -11.12 -3.78 -14.01
CA ILE A 5 -12.47 -3.83 -13.43
C ILE A 5 -12.44 -3.05 -12.11
N PRO A 6 -13.44 -2.20 -11.82
CA PRO A 6 -13.55 -1.53 -10.53
C PRO A 6 -13.60 -2.54 -9.38
N PRO A 7 -12.85 -2.32 -8.28
CA PRO A 7 -12.76 -3.27 -7.17
C PRO A 7 -14.09 -3.82 -6.64
N PRO A 8 -15.14 -3.02 -6.46
CA PRO A 8 -16.44 -3.52 -6.00
C PRO A 8 -17.11 -4.53 -6.93
N LEU A 9 -16.73 -4.58 -8.21
CA LEU A 9 -17.31 -5.47 -9.21
C LEU A 9 -16.50 -6.76 -9.43
N LEU A 10 -15.32 -6.89 -8.81
CA LEU A 10 -14.42 -8.01 -9.05
C LEU A 10 -14.99 -9.36 -8.60
N VAL A 11 -15.69 -9.39 -7.46
CA VAL A 11 -16.27 -10.63 -6.92
C VAL A 11 -17.38 -11.16 -7.83
N ASP A 12 -18.21 -10.27 -8.36
CA ASP A 12 -19.26 -10.67 -9.30
C ASP A 12 -18.68 -11.09 -10.65
N ALA A 13 -17.71 -10.34 -11.18
CA ALA A 13 -17.01 -10.70 -12.40
C ALA A 13 -16.32 -12.09 -12.32
N MET A 14 -15.76 -12.43 -11.17
CA MET A 14 -15.18 -13.76 -10.93
C MET A 14 -16.26 -14.84 -10.81
N ARG A 15 -17.38 -14.54 -10.12
CA ARG A 15 -18.53 -15.47 -10.01
C ARG A 15 -19.13 -15.79 -11.38
N GLU A 16 -19.17 -14.82 -12.28
CA GLU A 16 -19.69 -14.96 -13.64
C GLU A 16 -18.67 -15.56 -14.63
N GLY A 17 -17.46 -15.88 -14.18
CA GLY A 17 -16.40 -16.44 -15.03
C GLY A 17 -15.82 -15.45 -16.04
N GLN A 18 -15.98 -14.15 -15.82
CA GLN A 18 -15.40 -13.11 -16.67
C GLN A 18 -13.89 -12.96 -16.42
N ILE A 19 -13.42 -13.32 -15.22
CA ILE A 19 -12.02 -13.33 -14.79
C ILE A 19 -11.72 -14.60 -13.98
N ASP A 20 -10.47 -15.07 -14.06
CA ASP A 20 -10.00 -16.26 -13.33
C ASP A 20 -9.38 -15.90 -11.96
N GLY A 21 -9.01 -14.64 -11.76
CA GLY A 21 -8.41 -14.12 -10.54
C GLY A 21 -8.19 -12.62 -10.60
N PHE A 22 -7.89 -12.04 -9.44
CA PHE A 22 -7.59 -10.61 -9.33
C PHE A 22 -6.57 -10.32 -8.25
N CYS A 23 -5.93 -9.15 -8.36
CA CYS A 23 -5.08 -8.59 -7.32
C CYS A 23 -5.64 -7.21 -6.96
N VAL A 24 -6.07 -7.05 -5.71
CA VAL A 24 -6.76 -5.85 -5.24
C VAL A 24 -6.55 -5.68 -3.73
N GLY A 25 -6.71 -4.44 -3.24
CA GLY A 25 -6.75 -4.18 -1.79
C GLY A 25 -7.98 -4.79 -1.13
N GLU A 26 -7.88 -5.07 0.19
CA GLU A 26 -9.03 -5.48 0.99
C GLU A 26 -10.14 -4.40 0.97
N PRO A 27 -11.39 -4.84 1.14
CA PRO A 27 -11.88 -6.15 1.61
C PRO A 27 -12.32 -7.14 0.51
N TRP A 28 -12.05 -6.85 -0.76
CA TRP A 28 -12.62 -7.60 -1.89
C TRP A 28 -12.11 -9.04 -1.97
N ASN A 29 -10.85 -9.30 -1.57
CA ASN A 29 -10.30 -10.65 -1.48
C ASN A 29 -11.04 -11.47 -0.41
N SER A 30 -11.15 -10.91 0.80
CA SER A 30 -11.89 -11.56 1.89
C SER A 30 -13.37 -11.75 1.58
N LEU A 31 -13.99 -10.83 0.82
CA LEU A 31 -15.35 -10.97 0.36
C LEU A 31 -15.50 -12.15 -0.62
N ALA A 32 -14.58 -12.29 -1.59
CA ALA A 32 -14.59 -13.44 -2.51
C ALA A 32 -14.49 -14.79 -1.77
N VAL A 33 -13.65 -14.86 -0.75
CA VAL A 33 -13.52 -16.03 0.12
C VAL A 33 -14.83 -16.30 0.87
N SER A 34 -15.41 -15.28 1.48
CA SER A 34 -16.61 -15.41 2.33
C SER A 34 -17.80 -15.95 1.55
N VAL A 35 -17.98 -15.50 0.30
CA VAL A 35 -19.07 -15.97 -0.57
C VAL A 35 -18.71 -17.24 -1.36
N GLY A 36 -17.48 -17.75 -1.21
CA GLY A 36 -17.03 -19.01 -1.81
C GLY A 36 -16.76 -18.94 -3.32
N VAL A 37 -16.45 -17.75 -3.82
CA VAL A 37 -16.10 -17.54 -5.24
C VAL A 37 -14.62 -17.79 -5.50
N GLY A 38 -13.76 -17.56 -4.50
CA GLY A 38 -12.32 -17.73 -4.64
C GLY A 38 -11.61 -18.00 -3.32
N CYS A 39 -10.29 -18.08 -3.40
CA CYS A 39 -9.40 -18.15 -2.25
C CYS A 39 -8.28 -17.09 -2.37
N ILE A 40 -7.69 -16.71 -1.25
CA ILE A 40 -6.51 -15.84 -1.22
C ILE A 40 -5.29 -16.71 -1.45
N ALA A 41 -4.70 -16.61 -2.63
CA ALA A 41 -3.51 -17.39 -2.98
C ALA A 41 -2.27 -16.89 -2.23
N LEU A 42 -2.11 -15.56 -2.09
CA LEU A 42 -0.95 -14.95 -1.45
C LEU A 42 -1.26 -13.50 -1.01
N PRO A 43 -1.02 -13.13 0.25
CA PRO A 43 -1.04 -11.74 0.70
C PRO A 43 0.26 -11.03 0.29
N THR A 44 0.20 -9.72 0.03
CA THR A 44 1.37 -8.91 -0.36
C THR A 44 2.49 -8.92 0.68
N THR A 45 2.16 -9.08 1.97
CA THR A 45 3.14 -9.22 3.06
C THR A 45 4.07 -10.41 2.91
N ALA A 46 3.63 -11.46 2.19
CA ALA A 46 4.48 -12.61 1.87
C ALA A 46 5.45 -12.33 0.71
N ILE A 47 5.17 -11.30 -0.11
CA ILE A 47 6.04 -10.86 -1.21
C ILE A 47 7.01 -9.80 -0.72
N TRP A 48 6.50 -8.82 -0.01
CA TRP A 48 7.25 -7.70 0.53
C TRP A 48 6.61 -7.27 1.86
N ARG A 49 7.27 -7.56 2.97
CA ARG A 49 6.70 -7.44 4.31
C ARG A 49 6.11 -6.05 4.63
N LEU A 50 6.76 -4.99 4.20
CA LEU A 50 6.32 -3.61 4.38
C LEU A 50 6.14 -2.95 3.00
N SER A 51 5.34 -3.58 2.14
CA SER A 51 5.09 -3.08 0.80
C SER A 51 4.37 -1.73 0.84
N PRO A 52 4.78 -0.75 0.03
CA PRO A 52 4.02 0.49 -0.14
C PRO A 52 2.67 0.18 -0.78
N GLU A 53 1.64 0.91 -0.35
CA GLU A 53 0.29 0.70 -0.86
C GLU A 53 -0.31 2.00 -1.40
N LYS A 54 -0.61 2.97 -0.54
CA LYS A 54 -1.23 4.24 -0.93
C LYS A 54 -0.36 5.43 -0.55
N VAL A 55 -0.53 6.53 -1.28
CA VAL A 55 0.15 7.79 -1.01
C VAL A 55 -0.83 8.96 -1.02
N LEU A 56 -0.55 9.99 -0.23
CA LEU A 56 -1.16 11.30 -0.41
C LEU A 56 -0.48 11.98 -1.60
N GLY A 57 -1.18 12.09 -2.72
CA GLY A 57 -0.71 12.79 -3.90
C GLY A 57 -1.39 14.14 -4.09
N CYS A 58 -0.64 15.17 -4.45
CA CYS A 58 -1.19 16.47 -4.83
C CYS A 58 -0.36 17.09 -5.98
N ARG A 59 -0.98 18.06 -6.67
CA ARG A 59 -0.28 18.79 -7.73
C ARG A 59 0.81 19.64 -7.12
N LEU A 60 1.99 19.68 -7.76
CA LEU A 60 3.15 20.43 -7.30
C LEU A 60 2.82 21.91 -7.07
N GLU A 61 2.18 22.56 -8.04
CA GLU A 61 1.84 23.99 -7.96
C GLU A 61 0.84 24.28 -6.83
N TRP A 62 -0.06 23.33 -6.54
CA TRP A 62 -0.98 23.49 -5.42
C TRP A 62 -0.24 23.37 -4.07
N ALA A 63 0.65 22.39 -3.95
CA ALA A 63 1.47 22.22 -2.76
C ALA A 63 2.35 23.44 -2.47
N GLN A 64 2.96 24.00 -3.51
CA GLN A 64 3.80 25.20 -3.41
C GLN A 64 2.99 26.44 -2.99
N ARG A 65 1.76 26.58 -3.48
CA ARG A 65 0.88 27.71 -3.13
C ARG A 65 0.22 27.57 -1.77
N HIS A 66 0.14 26.36 -1.23
CA HIS A 66 -0.60 26.06 0.01
C HIS A 66 0.19 25.16 0.98
N PRO A 67 1.43 25.54 1.37
CA PRO A 67 2.28 24.72 2.22
C PRO A 67 1.63 24.39 3.57
N ASP A 68 0.92 25.34 4.18
CA ASP A 68 0.23 25.13 5.46
C ASP A 68 -0.89 24.08 5.35
N ARG A 69 -1.59 24.06 4.21
CA ARG A 69 -2.64 23.04 3.96
C ARG A 69 -2.04 21.66 3.76
N VAL A 70 -0.91 21.56 3.06
CA VAL A 70 -0.18 20.29 2.93
C VAL A 70 0.20 19.75 4.31
N GLN A 71 0.80 20.58 5.16
CA GLN A 71 1.15 20.18 6.53
C GLN A 71 -0.07 19.79 7.36
N ALA A 72 -1.16 20.53 7.26
CA ALA A 72 -2.40 20.21 7.96
C ALA A 72 -2.99 18.86 7.51
N LEU A 73 -2.97 18.56 6.20
CA LEU A 73 -3.40 17.28 5.65
C LEU A 73 -2.52 16.13 6.15
N VAL A 74 -1.19 16.28 6.10
CA VAL A 74 -0.26 15.26 6.59
C VAL A 74 -0.49 14.99 8.08
N ARG A 75 -0.61 16.04 8.90
CA ARG A 75 -0.92 15.90 10.34
C ARG A 75 -2.27 15.19 10.59
N SER A 76 -3.29 15.54 9.83
CA SER A 76 -4.62 14.95 9.97
C SER A 76 -4.62 13.46 9.61
N LEU A 77 -3.97 13.10 8.50
CA LEU A 77 -3.84 11.71 8.07
C LEU A 77 -3.01 10.88 9.04
N TYR A 78 -1.91 11.43 9.56
CA TYR A 78 -1.10 10.76 10.57
C TYR A 78 -1.89 10.48 11.85
N LYS A 79 -2.62 11.48 12.36
CA LYS A 79 -3.49 11.30 13.54
C LYS A 79 -4.60 10.28 13.29
N ALA A 80 -5.18 10.28 12.09
CA ALA A 80 -6.17 9.28 11.70
C ALA A 80 -5.53 7.88 11.64
N ALA A 81 -4.32 7.74 11.11
CA ALA A 81 -3.60 6.47 11.08
C ALA A 81 -3.32 5.93 12.50
N LEU A 82 -2.89 6.79 13.43
CA LEU A 82 -2.72 6.42 14.85
C LEU A 82 -4.03 5.97 15.49
N TRP A 83 -5.14 6.65 15.19
CA TRP A 83 -6.46 6.25 15.69
C TRP A 83 -6.89 4.89 15.11
N CYS A 84 -6.72 4.70 13.80
CA CYS A 84 -7.04 3.46 13.11
C CYS A 84 -6.21 2.25 13.57
N GLU A 85 -5.03 2.49 14.13
CA GLU A 85 -4.12 1.45 14.59
C GLU A 85 -4.54 0.84 15.93
N GLN A 86 -5.33 1.57 16.73
CA GLN A 86 -5.75 1.12 18.05
C GLN A 86 -6.81 0.00 17.93
N PRO A 87 -6.58 -1.19 18.51
CA PRO A 87 -7.52 -2.31 18.41
C PRO A 87 -8.92 -2.00 18.93
N GLU A 88 -9.05 -1.14 19.94
CA GLU A 88 -10.33 -0.70 20.48
C GLU A 88 -11.19 0.07 19.48
N HIS A 89 -10.58 0.68 18.46
CA HIS A 89 -11.29 1.41 17.42
C HIS A 89 -11.70 0.54 16.22
N HIS A 90 -11.14 -0.67 16.07
CA HIS A 90 -11.37 -1.50 14.88
C HIS A 90 -12.84 -1.82 14.63
N SER A 91 -13.63 -2.07 15.68
CA SER A 91 -15.08 -2.33 15.54
C SER A 91 -15.84 -1.10 15.05
N GLU A 92 -15.51 0.07 15.58
CA GLU A 92 -16.12 1.33 15.12
C GLU A 92 -15.71 1.65 13.68
N LEU A 93 -14.44 1.50 13.36
CA LEU A 93 -13.91 1.71 12.02
C LEU A 93 -14.55 0.75 11.00
N ALA A 94 -14.69 -0.53 11.33
CA ALA A 94 -15.35 -1.52 10.48
C ALA A 94 -16.80 -1.14 10.20
N ARG A 95 -17.55 -0.71 11.25
CA ARG A 95 -18.93 -0.24 11.11
C ARG A 95 -19.01 1.02 10.22
N LEU A 96 -18.11 1.98 10.42
CA LEU A 96 -18.06 3.20 9.60
C LEU A 96 -17.77 2.85 8.13
N LEU A 97 -16.77 2.04 7.88
CA LEU A 97 -16.38 1.64 6.51
C LEU A 97 -17.45 0.78 5.83
N SER A 98 -18.32 0.10 6.58
CA SER A 98 -19.40 -0.70 5.99
C SER A 98 -20.53 0.13 5.37
N GLU A 99 -20.58 1.43 5.67
CA GLU A 99 -21.57 2.31 5.05
C GLU A 99 -21.30 2.44 3.52
N PRO A 100 -22.36 2.42 2.67
CA PRO A 100 -22.22 2.46 1.20
C PRO A 100 -21.48 3.69 0.66
N ARG A 101 -21.48 4.80 1.41
CA ARG A 101 -20.73 6.02 1.03
C ARG A 101 -19.22 5.91 1.20
N PHE A 102 -18.74 4.85 1.88
CA PHE A 102 -17.31 4.57 2.06
C PHE A 102 -16.93 3.29 1.28
N VAL A 103 -16.72 2.17 1.96
CA VAL A 103 -16.33 0.91 1.31
C VAL A 103 -17.55 0.06 0.96
N GLY A 104 -18.58 0.03 1.83
CA GLY A 104 -19.82 -0.69 1.58
C GLY A 104 -19.72 -2.21 1.70
N ALA A 105 -18.62 -2.74 2.24
CA ALA A 105 -18.47 -4.17 2.49
C ALA A 105 -18.98 -4.54 3.90
N PRO A 106 -19.34 -5.83 4.16
CA PRO A 106 -19.81 -6.25 5.47
C PRO A 106 -18.79 -5.94 6.58
N ALA A 107 -19.27 -5.36 7.70
CA ALA A 107 -18.41 -4.93 8.80
C ALA A 107 -17.56 -6.08 9.38
N GLU A 108 -18.07 -7.29 9.42
CA GLU A 108 -17.32 -8.48 9.90
C GLU A 108 -16.11 -8.81 9.01
N ILE A 109 -16.24 -8.61 7.69
CA ILE A 109 -15.15 -8.82 6.73
C ILE A 109 -14.08 -7.74 6.91
N LEU A 110 -14.51 -6.48 7.02
CA LEU A 110 -13.63 -5.35 7.29
C LEU A 110 -12.87 -5.52 8.60
N LEU A 111 -13.56 -5.94 9.67
CA LEU A 111 -12.96 -6.14 10.98
C LEU A 111 -11.84 -7.19 10.97
N ARG A 112 -11.98 -8.26 10.18
CA ARG A 112 -10.93 -9.27 10.05
C ARG A 112 -9.64 -8.67 9.48
N GLY A 113 -9.72 -7.90 8.38
CA GLY A 113 -8.58 -7.23 7.78
C GLY A 113 -7.92 -6.22 8.74
N LEU A 114 -8.72 -5.39 9.41
CA LEU A 114 -8.25 -4.41 10.40
C LEU A 114 -7.55 -5.08 11.59
N SER A 115 -7.99 -6.28 11.97
CA SER A 115 -7.41 -7.06 13.07
C SER A 115 -6.25 -7.98 12.65
N ASN A 116 -5.72 -7.82 11.45
CA ASN A 116 -4.65 -8.67 10.90
C ASN A 116 -5.01 -10.17 10.90
N ARG A 117 -6.28 -10.50 10.65
CA ARG A 117 -6.77 -11.89 10.65
C ARG A 117 -7.61 -12.15 9.40
N LEU A 118 -7.12 -13.01 8.51
CA LEU A 118 -7.83 -13.36 7.28
C LEU A 118 -8.16 -14.85 7.22
N CYS A 119 -9.31 -15.18 6.63
CA CYS A 119 -9.59 -16.51 6.13
C CYS A 119 -9.04 -16.61 4.71
N LEU A 120 -8.11 -17.52 4.46
CA LEU A 120 -7.52 -17.69 3.13
C LEU A 120 -8.42 -18.53 2.24
N GLN A 121 -9.19 -19.45 2.81
CA GLN A 121 -10.17 -20.28 2.12
C GLN A 121 -11.49 -20.31 2.89
N ARG A 122 -12.57 -20.58 2.17
CA ARG A 122 -13.90 -20.68 2.77
C ARG A 122 -13.97 -21.85 3.77
N GLY A 123 -14.47 -21.58 4.97
CA GLY A 123 -14.63 -22.58 6.03
C GLY A 123 -13.39 -22.78 6.89
N GLU A 124 -12.28 -22.09 6.59
CA GLU A 124 -11.12 -22.07 7.48
C GLU A 124 -11.27 -21.03 8.61
N GLU A 125 -10.61 -21.30 9.72
CA GLU A 125 -10.47 -20.32 10.80
C GLU A 125 -9.58 -19.14 10.35
N PRO A 126 -9.87 -17.92 10.81
CA PRO A 126 -9.05 -16.77 10.50
C PRO A 126 -7.62 -16.91 10.99
N GLN A 127 -6.66 -16.80 10.09
CA GLN A 127 -5.23 -16.86 10.38
C GLN A 127 -4.69 -15.47 10.71
N GLY A 128 -3.79 -15.39 11.69
CA GLY A 128 -3.04 -14.18 12.01
C GLY A 128 -2.02 -13.86 10.90
N LEU A 129 -2.07 -12.66 10.35
CA LEU A 129 -1.12 -12.15 9.36
C LEU A 129 -0.47 -10.86 9.88
N PRO A 130 0.56 -10.96 10.76
CA PRO A 130 1.18 -9.78 11.35
C PRO A 130 1.70 -8.80 10.31
N GLY A 131 1.33 -7.52 10.46
CA GLY A 131 1.73 -6.46 9.53
C GLY A 131 0.92 -6.40 8.24
N PHE A 132 -0.18 -7.15 8.13
CA PHE A 132 -1.09 -7.05 6.99
C PHE A 132 -1.77 -5.68 6.94
N TYR A 133 -2.30 -5.21 8.07
CA TYR A 133 -2.78 -3.85 8.25
C TYR A 133 -1.86 -3.11 9.22
N LEU A 134 -1.18 -2.09 8.72
CA LEU A 134 -0.16 -1.36 9.45
C LEU A 134 -0.28 0.14 9.10
N PRO A 135 -1.20 0.88 9.74
CA PRO A 135 -1.49 2.25 9.37
C PRO A 135 -0.41 3.26 9.78
N ALA A 136 0.29 3.09 10.91
CA ALA A 136 1.26 4.06 11.41
C ALA A 136 2.57 3.46 11.92
N GLU A 137 2.54 2.28 12.56
CA GLU A 137 3.74 1.62 13.10
C GLU A 137 4.83 1.40 12.04
N GLN A 138 6.06 1.20 12.48
CA GLN A 138 7.23 0.92 11.65
C GLN A 138 7.45 1.97 10.55
N SER A 139 7.05 3.23 10.79
CA SER A 139 7.11 4.30 9.80
C SER A 139 6.33 4.01 8.51
N ALA A 140 5.18 3.33 8.65
CA ALA A 140 4.34 2.94 7.51
C ALA A 140 3.81 4.15 6.71
N THR A 141 3.59 5.29 7.37
CA THR A 141 3.17 6.54 6.71
C THR A 141 4.32 7.38 6.15
N PHE A 142 5.58 6.99 6.42
CA PHE A 142 6.74 7.76 5.96
C PHE A 142 6.94 7.57 4.45
N PRO A 143 7.10 8.66 3.67
CA PRO A 143 7.26 8.59 2.22
C PRO A 143 8.70 8.22 1.84
N TRP A 144 9.05 6.94 1.97
CA TRP A 144 10.36 6.42 1.63
C TRP A 144 10.68 6.64 0.15
N VAL A 145 11.73 7.36 -0.16
CA VAL A 145 12.20 7.59 -1.53
C VAL A 145 12.59 6.28 -2.22
N SER A 146 13.06 5.28 -1.46
CA SER A 146 13.30 3.93 -1.98
C SER A 146 12.07 3.31 -2.63
N HIS A 147 10.86 3.55 -2.11
CA HIS A 147 9.64 3.05 -2.71
C HIS A 147 9.37 3.67 -4.10
N ALA A 148 9.55 4.98 -4.24
CA ALA A 148 9.41 5.65 -5.54
C ALA A 148 10.40 5.11 -6.58
N LEU A 149 11.66 4.93 -6.18
CA LEU A 149 12.71 4.37 -7.03
C LEU A 149 12.44 2.91 -7.41
N TRP A 150 11.91 2.11 -6.48
CA TRP A 150 11.52 0.75 -6.78
C TRP A 150 10.39 0.71 -7.81
N PHE A 151 9.34 1.51 -7.67
CA PHE A 151 8.28 1.59 -8.69
C PHE A 151 8.83 2.03 -10.04
N TYR A 152 9.70 3.03 -10.09
CA TYR A 152 10.36 3.43 -11.33
C TYR A 152 11.15 2.26 -11.96
N SER A 153 11.88 1.50 -11.14
CA SER A 153 12.60 0.33 -11.62
C SER A 153 11.69 -0.72 -12.26
N GLN A 154 10.50 -0.93 -11.70
CA GLN A 154 9.52 -1.85 -12.26
C GLN A 154 8.89 -1.30 -13.55
N MET A 155 8.64 0.01 -13.64
CA MET A 155 8.19 0.64 -14.90
C MET A 155 9.21 0.46 -16.01
N VAL A 156 10.50 0.58 -15.71
CA VAL A 156 11.60 0.30 -16.65
C VAL A 156 11.62 -1.19 -17.03
N ARG A 157 11.57 -2.10 -16.04
CA ARG A 157 11.54 -3.54 -16.24
C ARG A 157 10.44 -4.00 -17.18
N TRP A 158 9.25 -3.42 -17.04
CA TRP A 158 8.07 -3.77 -17.84
C TRP A 158 7.94 -2.96 -19.15
N GLY A 159 8.97 -2.19 -19.51
CA GLY A 159 9.00 -1.40 -20.74
C GLY A 159 7.99 -0.26 -20.80
N GLN A 160 7.46 0.18 -19.67
CA GLN A 160 6.53 1.32 -19.60
C GLN A 160 7.27 2.65 -19.83
N VAL A 161 8.53 2.74 -19.38
CA VAL A 161 9.42 3.88 -19.60
C VAL A 161 10.84 3.38 -19.87
N ALA A 162 11.64 4.14 -20.63
CA ALA A 162 13.06 3.90 -20.76
C ALA A 162 13.81 4.38 -19.51
N PHE A 163 14.91 3.70 -19.16
CA PHE A 163 15.78 4.19 -18.09
C PHE A 163 16.55 5.43 -18.55
N HIS A 164 16.48 6.50 -17.76
CA HIS A 164 17.31 7.70 -17.92
C HIS A 164 17.81 8.15 -16.54
N PRO A 165 19.11 8.49 -16.40
CA PRO A 165 19.66 8.97 -15.11
C PRO A 165 18.94 10.22 -14.57
N GLU A 166 18.53 11.13 -15.43
CA GLU A 166 17.77 12.33 -15.07
C GLU A 166 16.38 12.03 -14.48
N HIS A 167 15.74 10.92 -14.89
CA HIS A 167 14.49 10.48 -14.28
C HIS A 167 14.66 10.09 -12.82
N VAL A 168 15.84 9.59 -12.42
CA VAL A 168 16.14 9.20 -11.04
C VAL A 168 16.00 10.42 -10.10
N ALA A 169 16.52 11.58 -10.49
CA ALA A 169 16.39 12.82 -9.72
C ALA A 169 14.93 13.27 -9.62
N GLN A 170 14.17 13.18 -10.73
CA GLN A 170 12.75 13.52 -10.75
C GLN A 170 11.93 12.58 -9.86
N VAL A 171 12.20 11.27 -9.92
CA VAL A 171 11.53 10.26 -9.09
C VAL A 171 11.81 10.49 -7.61
N ARG A 172 13.08 10.76 -7.23
CA ARG A 172 13.44 11.13 -5.87
C ARG A 172 12.67 12.36 -5.39
N ALA A 173 12.46 13.34 -6.24
CA ALA A 173 11.76 14.58 -5.90
C ALA A 173 10.23 14.43 -5.78
N THR A 174 9.63 13.31 -6.23
CA THR A 174 8.18 13.08 -6.11
C THR A 174 7.76 12.71 -4.69
N TYR A 175 8.61 11.98 -3.95
CA TYR A 175 8.38 11.69 -2.54
C TYR A 175 9.03 12.77 -1.70
N ARG A 176 8.33 13.24 -0.68
CA ARG A 176 8.68 14.45 0.06
C ARG A 176 8.82 14.18 1.56
N PRO A 177 9.85 13.40 1.98
CA PRO A 177 10.12 13.18 3.40
C PRO A 177 10.42 14.46 4.16
N ASP A 178 10.95 15.49 3.48
CA ASP A 178 11.15 16.83 4.05
C ASP A 178 9.85 17.48 4.53
N LEU A 179 8.79 17.46 3.69
CA LEU A 179 7.46 17.99 4.06
C LEU A 179 6.81 17.16 5.15
N TYR A 180 7.00 15.84 5.12
CA TYR A 180 6.50 14.94 6.16
C TYR A 180 7.14 15.26 7.51
N ARG A 181 8.49 15.38 7.57
CA ARG A 181 9.21 15.75 8.78
C ARG A 181 8.79 17.11 9.30
N LEU A 182 8.68 18.11 8.43
CA LEU A 182 8.22 19.45 8.80
C LEU A 182 6.80 19.42 9.41
N ALA A 183 5.91 18.63 8.85
CA ALA A 183 4.54 18.53 9.33
C ALA A 183 4.42 17.85 10.70
N LEU A 184 5.28 16.88 11.01
CA LEU A 184 5.15 16.01 12.18
C LEU A 184 6.27 16.18 13.22
N ALA A 185 7.11 17.21 13.11
CA ALA A 185 8.29 17.43 13.97
C ALA A 185 7.99 17.33 15.47
N GLU A 186 6.80 17.79 15.89
CA GLU A 186 6.39 17.80 17.29
C GLU A 186 5.57 16.56 17.72
N LEU A 187 5.25 15.65 16.77
CA LEU A 187 4.31 14.56 17.00
C LEU A 187 4.98 13.20 17.13
N THR A 188 6.12 12.98 16.48
CA THR A 188 6.77 11.68 16.44
C THR A 188 8.25 11.78 16.06
N ASN A 189 9.00 10.77 16.47
CA ASN A 189 10.36 10.55 15.95
C ASN A 189 10.27 9.93 14.55
N MET A 190 11.10 10.43 13.64
CA MET A 190 11.07 10.04 12.25
C MET A 190 12.41 9.49 11.80
N PRO A 191 12.44 8.65 10.73
CA PRO A 191 13.68 8.20 10.13
C PRO A 191 14.57 9.39 9.74
N ALA A 192 15.86 9.28 10.04
CA ALA A 192 16.85 10.27 9.59
C ALA A 192 17.09 10.14 8.09
N GLU A 193 17.11 8.91 7.59
CA GLU A 193 17.33 8.58 6.19
C GLU A 193 16.05 8.76 5.35
N ASP A 194 16.20 9.19 4.11
CA ASP A 194 15.08 9.33 3.17
C ASP A 194 14.76 8.03 2.43
N ALA A 195 15.72 7.13 2.35
CA ALA A 195 15.62 5.85 1.64
C ALA A 195 16.23 4.73 2.48
N LYS A 196 15.82 3.51 2.19
CA LYS A 196 16.33 2.30 2.84
C LYS A 196 16.51 1.19 1.81
N VAL A 197 17.39 0.24 2.11
CA VAL A 197 17.50 -0.99 1.34
C VAL A 197 16.29 -1.86 1.64
N GLU A 198 15.65 -2.35 0.59
CA GLU A 198 14.50 -3.26 0.68
C GLU A 198 14.89 -4.68 0.30
N ALA A 199 14.22 -5.65 0.91
CA ALA A 199 14.37 -7.06 0.57
C ALA A 199 13.00 -7.67 0.29
N LEU A 200 12.86 -8.34 -0.87
CA LEU A 200 11.65 -9.03 -1.28
C LEU A 200 11.76 -10.54 -0.97
N PHE A 201 10.67 -11.26 -1.16
CA PHE A 201 10.56 -12.69 -0.86
C PHE A 201 11.62 -13.57 -1.55
N ASP A 202 12.12 -13.15 -2.70
CA ASP A 202 13.12 -13.88 -3.51
C ASP A 202 14.56 -13.62 -3.07
N GLY A 203 14.75 -12.90 -1.95
CA GLY A 203 16.05 -12.54 -1.39
C GLY A 203 16.80 -11.46 -2.17
N VAL A 204 16.22 -10.93 -3.26
CA VAL A 204 16.82 -9.82 -3.99
C VAL A 204 16.73 -8.56 -3.17
N ARG A 205 17.88 -7.93 -2.96
CA ARG A 205 17.97 -6.63 -2.30
C ARG A 205 17.83 -5.52 -3.32
N PHE A 206 16.95 -4.60 -3.05
CA PHE A 206 16.83 -3.34 -3.76
C PHE A 206 17.61 -2.27 -3.00
N ASP A 207 18.72 -1.82 -3.59
CA ASP A 207 19.49 -0.69 -3.11
C ASP A 207 19.09 0.55 -3.91
N PRO A 208 18.50 1.59 -3.26
CA PRO A 208 18.07 2.80 -3.95
C PRO A 208 19.22 3.65 -4.49
N ASP A 209 20.46 3.39 -4.07
CA ASP A 209 21.63 4.12 -4.51
C ASP A 209 22.36 3.43 -5.66
N ASP A 210 22.00 2.16 -5.97
CA ASP A 210 22.54 1.44 -7.12
C ASP A 210 21.42 0.85 -8.02
N LEU A 211 20.58 1.74 -8.53
CA LEU A 211 19.50 1.38 -9.43
C LEU A 211 19.96 0.68 -10.73
N PRO A 212 21.09 1.08 -11.37
CA PRO A 212 21.58 0.37 -12.55
C PRO A 212 21.92 -1.09 -12.28
N ALA A 213 22.60 -1.43 -11.19
CA ALA A 213 22.91 -2.82 -10.85
C ALA A 213 21.64 -3.63 -10.61
N TYR A 214 20.64 -3.04 -9.91
CA TYR A 214 19.35 -3.70 -9.71
C TYR A 214 18.64 -4.00 -11.04
N LEU A 215 18.60 -3.05 -11.98
CA LEU A 215 18.01 -3.25 -13.31
C LEU A 215 18.74 -4.32 -14.12
N GLN A 216 20.08 -4.35 -14.06
CA GLN A 216 20.87 -5.42 -14.69
C GLN A 216 20.56 -6.80 -14.12
N LEU A 217 20.38 -6.89 -12.80
CA LEU A 217 19.98 -8.13 -12.13
C LEU A 217 18.61 -8.61 -12.60
N LEU A 218 17.63 -7.69 -12.70
CA LEU A 218 16.28 -8.01 -13.17
C LEU A 218 16.26 -8.46 -14.66
N ALA A 219 17.12 -7.87 -15.50
CA ALA A 219 17.21 -8.23 -16.92
C ALA A 219 17.75 -9.64 -17.17
N ARG A 220 18.43 -10.26 -16.20
CA ARG A 220 18.98 -11.61 -16.27
C ARG A 220 18.00 -12.70 -15.80
N ARG A 221 16.86 -12.31 -15.26
CA ARG A 221 15.81 -13.19 -14.74
C ARG A 221 14.60 -13.23 -15.68
#